data_a59ace96fb6668c61aeb58a6e08c91c8
#
_entry.id   a59ace96fb6668c61aeb58a6e08c91c8
#
_cell.length_a   1.000
_cell.length_b   1.000
_cell.length_c   1.000
_cell.angle_alpha   90.00
_cell.angle_beta   90.00
_cell.angle_gamma   90.00
#
_symmetry.space_group_name_H-M   'P 1'
#
loop_
_entity.id
_entity.type
_entity.pdbx_description
1 polymer ?
#
loop_
_entity_poly.entity_id
_entity_poly.type
_entity_poly.pdbx_seq_one_letter_code
_entity_poly.pdbx_strand_id
1 'polypeptide(L)'
;MKQVFLESHNLKNRFSGFGQFNYHLIKAMAHFPQDEFEIVLNAKNTSALKEEFGDTFKYRKYSSLTRHKPFRIKKKYNLWHCLNQNIKIEPFFNIPYLLTVHDVHFVKENSVEMQEKLKKQFKEKLQRSSAITYISEFAKQDTHAHFKVPDVPEYVIYNGNTITDITVPEDFKPSILPPKQYLFSIGDFSERKNFMSLVEMLRFLPEYNLVLAGNNTSSYAQKLTALVSQYGFKNRVFQTGKIADLKKQYYLKNCDAFVFPSHREGFGIPPIEAMRFGKPVFLSNNTSLPEIGGEHSFYWNNYNPEYMASQLKSGMEKFNNNKAFYQNWYTDRAKSFNWKNTAEKYLEVYKSLI
;
A
#
# COMPACT_ATOMS: atom_id res chain seq x y z
N MET A 1 32.60 -2.56 9.70
CA MET A 1 31.49 -3.23 9.00
C MET A 1 30.93 -2.27 7.94
N LYS A 2 30.53 -2.76 6.77
CA LYS A 2 29.86 -1.97 5.73
C LYS A 2 28.52 -1.43 6.27
N GLN A 3 28.06 -0.26 5.79
CA GLN A 3 26.83 0.36 6.29
C GLN A 3 25.86 0.67 5.17
N VAL A 4 24.62 0.20 5.30
CA VAL A 4 23.47 0.48 4.43
C VAL A 4 22.58 1.52 5.11
N PHE A 5 22.42 2.67 4.49
CA PHE A 5 21.52 3.72 4.98
C PHE A 5 20.12 3.56 4.42
N LEU A 6 19.13 3.45 5.29
CA LEU A 6 17.70 3.43 4.94
C LEU A 6 17.06 4.77 5.30
N GLU A 7 16.50 5.45 4.31
CA GLU A 7 15.72 6.65 4.55
C GLU A 7 14.30 6.27 5.00
N SER A 8 14.10 6.14 6.31
CA SER A 8 12.89 5.55 6.93
C SER A 8 12.03 6.57 7.69
N HIS A 9 12.13 7.89 7.41
CA HIS A 9 11.34 8.90 8.13
C HIS A 9 9.82 8.76 7.98
N ASN A 10 9.33 8.03 6.97
CA ASN A 10 7.92 7.74 6.78
C ASN A 10 7.32 6.81 7.85
N LEU A 11 8.14 6.13 8.64
CA LEU A 11 7.73 5.40 9.85
C LEU A 11 6.89 6.23 10.84
N LYS A 12 7.00 7.56 10.78
CA LYS A 12 6.19 8.48 11.58
C LYS A 12 4.67 8.36 11.32
N ASN A 13 4.27 7.86 10.16
CA ASN A 13 2.87 7.71 9.76
C ASN A 13 2.59 6.28 9.28
N ARG A 14 2.41 5.37 10.23
CA ARG A 14 2.11 3.95 9.98
C ARG A 14 0.74 3.72 9.31
N PHE A 15 -0.11 4.73 9.16
CA PHE A 15 -1.39 4.63 8.43
C PHE A 15 -1.25 4.90 6.92
N SER A 16 -0.13 5.44 6.46
CA SER A 16 0.11 5.67 5.04
C SER A 16 0.75 4.44 4.37
N GLY A 17 0.53 4.25 3.07
CA GLY A 17 1.14 3.15 2.31
C GLY A 17 2.68 3.13 2.44
N PHE A 18 3.35 4.29 2.34
CA PHE A 18 4.80 4.38 2.55
C PHE A 18 5.23 4.04 3.98
N GLY A 19 4.42 4.43 4.98
CA GLY A 19 4.69 4.11 6.38
C GLY A 19 4.53 2.63 6.66
N GLN A 20 3.51 1.99 6.11
CA GLN A 20 3.31 0.53 6.18
C GLN A 20 4.47 -0.21 5.51
N PHE A 21 4.84 0.16 4.30
CA PHE A 21 5.98 -0.43 3.60
C PHE A 21 7.27 -0.34 4.44
N ASN A 22 7.63 0.87 4.88
CA ASN A 22 8.85 1.07 5.67
C ASN A 22 8.83 0.23 6.96
N TYR A 23 7.69 0.22 7.66
CA TYR A 23 7.57 -0.50 8.93
C TYR A 23 7.70 -2.01 8.75
N HIS A 24 6.92 -2.59 7.85
CA HIS A 24 6.90 -4.03 7.67
C HIS A 24 8.19 -4.57 7.04
N LEU A 25 8.81 -3.82 6.12
CA LEU A 25 10.11 -4.17 5.57
C LEU A 25 11.19 -4.20 6.67
N ILE A 26 11.28 -3.14 7.48
CA ILE A 26 12.28 -3.05 8.57
C ILE A 26 12.01 -4.13 9.63
N LYS A 27 10.74 -4.33 10.01
CA LYS A 27 10.35 -5.40 10.94
C LYS A 27 10.76 -6.77 10.44
N ALA A 28 10.57 -7.05 9.14
CA ALA A 28 10.97 -8.32 8.54
C ALA A 28 12.50 -8.45 8.47
N MET A 29 13.23 -7.38 8.12
CA MET A 29 14.70 -7.38 8.10
C MET A 29 15.30 -7.65 9.48
N ALA A 30 14.62 -7.27 10.57
CA ALA A 30 15.10 -7.52 11.93
C ALA A 30 15.21 -9.02 12.28
N HIS A 31 14.57 -9.90 11.53
CA HIS A 31 14.65 -11.36 11.72
C HIS A 31 15.82 -12.02 11.00
N PHE A 32 16.61 -11.26 10.23
CA PHE A 32 17.78 -11.77 9.52
C PHE A 32 19.07 -11.34 10.20
N PRO A 33 20.12 -12.18 10.21
CA PRO A 33 21.44 -11.80 10.71
C PRO A 33 21.99 -10.58 9.97
N GLN A 34 22.68 -9.69 10.71
CA GLN A 34 23.31 -8.48 10.18
C GLN A 34 24.84 -8.64 10.16
N ASP A 35 25.35 -9.81 9.74
CA ASP A 35 26.76 -10.17 9.88
C ASP A 35 27.66 -9.52 8.83
N GLU A 36 27.11 -9.21 7.65
CA GLU A 36 27.87 -8.68 6.52
C GLU A 36 27.89 -7.14 6.48
N PHE A 37 26.82 -6.51 6.94
CA PHE A 37 26.67 -5.05 6.99
C PHE A 37 25.69 -4.61 8.09
N GLU A 38 25.84 -3.38 8.55
CA GLU A 38 24.91 -2.74 9.48
C GLU A 38 23.86 -1.92 8.71
N ILE A 39 22.59 -2.03 9.08
CA ILE A 39 21.53 -1.16 8.56
C ILE A 39 21.37 0.05 9.49
N VAL A 40 21.41 1.26 8.90
CA VAL A 40 21.25 2.54 9.62
C VAL A 40 19.89 3.14 9.27
N LEU A 41 18.97 3.19 10.24
CA LEU A 41 17.64 3.75 10.10
C LEU A 41 17.66 5.26 10.35
N ASN A 42 17.23 6.07 9.36
CA ASN A 42 17.07 7.51 9.49
C ASN A 42 15.62 7.86 9.82
N ALA A 43 15.31 8.07 11.11
CA ALA A 43 13.93 8.23 11.57
C ALA A 43 13.77 9.36 12.59
N LYS A 44 12.54 9.87 12.74
CA LYS A 44 12.21 10.94 13.71
C LYS A 44 12.30 10.45 15.15
N ASN A 45 11.67 9.33 15.46
CA ASN A 45 11.61 8.74 16.78
C ASN A 45 12.53 7.52 16.86
N THR A 46 13.81 7.76 17.05
CA THR A 46 14.81 6.70 17.16
C THR A 46 14.75 5.94 18.48
N SER A 47 14.24 6.57 19.55
CA SER A 47 14.09 5.91 20.86
C SER A 47 13.05 4.79 20.80
N ALA A 48 11.86 5.07 20.23
CA ALA A 48 10.81 4.05 20.07
C ALA A 48 11.26 2.90 19.13
N LEU A 49 12.05 3.20 18.10
CA LEU A 49 12.60 2.15 17.23
C LEU A 49 13.65 1.31 17.94
N LYS A 50 14.45 1.93 18.80
CA LYS A 50 15.42 1.19 19.61
C LYS A 50 14.74 0.33 20.68
N GLU A 51 13.64 0.80 21.24
CA GLU A 51 12.79 0.02 22.15
C GLU A 51 12.19 -1.21 21.44
N GLU A 52 11.72 -1.03 20.19
CA GLU A 52 11.08 -2.09 19.42
C GLU A 52 12.06 -3.11 18.81
N PHE A 53 13.23 -2.66 18.31
CA PHE A 53 14.19 -3.49 17.56
C PHE A 53 15.56 -3.65 18.23
N GLY A 54 15.77 -3.09 19.42
CA GLY A 54 17.02 -3.19 20.17
C GLY A 54 18.21 -2.64 19.41
N ASP A 55 19.32 -3.36 19.46
CA ASP A 55 20.57 -3.03 18.78
C ASP A 55 20.73 -3.72 17.40
N THR A 56 19.65 -4.36 16.89
CA THR A 56 19.63 -4.97 15.55
C THR A 56 20.00 -3.95 14.47
N PHE A 57 19.61 -2.71 14.64
CA PHE A 57 19.88 -1.61 13.70
C PHE A 57 20.72 -0.52 14.37
N LYS A 58 21.41 0.27 13.55
CA LYS A 58 21.93 1.57 13.96
C LYS A 58 20.88 2.65 13.69
N TYR A 59 20.85 3.68 14.52
CA TYR A 59 19.84 4.73 14.46
C TYR A 59 20.45 6.09 14.22
N ARG A 60 19.87 6.83 13.30
CA ARG A 60 20.21 8.22 13.02
C ARG A 60 18.96 9.08 13.14
N LYS A 61 19.04 10.15 13.96
CA LYS A 61 17.93 11.08 14.10
C LYS A 61 17.73 11.88 12.82
N TYR A 62 16.51 11.83 12.28
CA TYR A 62 16.08 12.61 11.14
C TYR A 62 16.13 14.12 11.43
N SER A 63 16.63 14.90 10.46
CA SER A 63 16.55 16.36 10.47
C SER A 63 15.94 16.86 9.16
N SER A 64 14.97 17.76 9.25
CA SER A 64 14.33 18.36 8.06
C SER A 64 15.30 19.22 7.24
N LEU A 65 16.36 19.75 7.85
CA LEU A 65 17.39 20.53 7.16
C LEU A 65 18.11 19.71 6.09
N THR A 66 18.25 18.37 6.30
CA THR A 66 18.93 17.50 5.33
C THR A 66 18.22 17.33 3.99
N ARG A 67 17.02 17.89 3.84
CA ARG A 67 16.31 18.01 2.54
C ARG A 67 16.93 19.05 1.60
N HIS A 68 17.70 19.99 2.13
CA HIS A 68 18.31 21.07 1.37
C HIS A 68 19.75 20.72 1.00
N LYS A 69 20.16 21.02 -0.23
CA LYS A 69 21.49 20.66 -0.80
C LYS A 69 22.67 20.96 0.14
N PRO A 70 22.79 22.16 0.78
CA PRO A 70 23.95 22.48 1.64
C PRO A 70 24.04 21.58 2.89
N PHE A 71 22.89 21.06 3.35
CA PHE A 71 22.78 20.27 4.58
C PHE A 71 22.61 18.76 4.34
N ARG A 72 22.82 18.31 3.10
CA ARG A 72 22.80 16.86 2.79
C ARG A 72 23.76 16.08 3.69
N ILE A 73 23.43 14.82 3.91
CA ILE A 73 24.22 13.95 4.80
C ILE A 73 25.59 13.70 4.19
N LYS A 74 26.64 14.21 4.86
CA LYS A 74 28.04 14.10 4.42
C LYS A 74 28.73 12.82 4.88
N LYS A 75 28.10 12.02 5.76
CA LYS A 75 28.62 10.70 6.09
C LYS A 75 28.51 9.80 4.85
N LYS A 76 29.60 9.15 4.45
CA LYS A 76 29.61 8.15 3.38
C LYS A 76 29.09 6.82 3.93
N TYR A 77 28.11 6.25 3.25
CA TYR A 77 27.61 4.92 3.46
C TYR A 77 28.01 4.04 2.27
N ASN A 78 28.08 2.73 2.46
CA ASN A 78 28.40 1.80 1.38
C ASN A 78 27.23 1.67 0.39
N LEU A 79 25.99 1.80 0.90
CA LEU A 79 24.78 1.86 0.10
C LEU A 79 23.78 2.84 0.70
N TRP A 80 23.11 3.61 -0.14
CA TRP A 80 21.98 4.46 0.20
C TRP A 80 20.71 3.86 -0.38
N HIS A 81 19.75 3.47 0.46
CA HIS A 81 18.45 3.02 0.00
C HIS A 81 17.38 4.12 0.18
N CYS A 82 16.91 4.63 -0.93
CA CYS A 82 15.77 5.54 -1.02
C CYS A 82 14.47 4.73 -1.11
N LEU A 83 13.79 4.57 0.02
CA LEU A 83 12.63 3.67 0.18
C LEU A 83 11.36 4.08 -0.59
N ASN A 84 11.34 5.25 -1.21
CA ASN A 84 10.32 5.65 -2.18
C ASN A 84 10.75 6.86 -3.00
N GLN A 85 10.16 7.01 -4.16
CA GLN A 85 10.48 8.06 -5.14
C GLN A 85 10.25 9.50 -4.63
N ASN A 86 9.39 9.72 -3.64
CA ASN A 86 9.01 11.06 -3.14
C ASN A 86 9.90 11.58 -2.02
N ILE A 87 10.89 10.80 -1.56
CA ILE A 87 11.84 11.21 -0.52
C ILE A 87 12.71 12.36 -1.02
N LYS A 88 12.89 13.39 -0.17
CA LYS A 88 13.70 14.57 -0.48
C LYS A 88 15.10 14.55 0.14
N ILE A 89 15.41 13.53 0.94
CA ILE A 89 16.70 13.37 1.60
C ILE A 89 17.60 12.56 0.70
N GLU A 90 18.72 13.16 0.35
CA GLU A 90 19.68 12.62 -0.59
C GLU A 90 21.08 12.62 0.03
N PRO A 91 21.98 11.72 -0.35
CA PRO A 91 23.37 11.76 0.08
C PRO A 91 24.09 12.97 -0.52
N PHE A 92 25.09 13.49 0.19
CA PHE A 92 25.95 14.54 -0.33
C PHE A 92 26.88 14.01 -1.42
N PHE A 93 27.48 12.85 -1.19
CA PHE A 93 28.41 12.20 -2.12
C PHE A 93 27.69 11.30 -3.13
N ASN A 94 28.34 11.06 -4.26
CA ASN A 94 27.93 9.99 -5.17
C ASN A 94 28.40 8.67 -4.59
N ILE A 95 27.45 7.84 -4.15
CA ILE A 95 27.65 6.54 -3.52
C ILE A 95 26.65 5.57 -4.13
N PRO A 96 26.84 4.24 -4.03
CA PRO A 96 25.85 3.26 -4.46
C PRO A 96 24.46 3.62 -3.95
N TYR A 97 23.48 3.63 -4.86
CA TYR A 97 22.13 4.14 -4.58
C TYR A 97 21.06 3.17 -5.10
N LEU A 98 20.28 2.63 -4.19
CA LEU A 98 19.11 1.82 -4.50
C LEU A 98 17.85 2.70 -4.40
N LEU A 99 17.05 2.71 -5.46
CA LEU A 99 15.78 3.42 -5.52
C LEU A 99 14.62 2.41 -5.50
N THR A 100 13.73 2.52 -4.52
CA THR A 100 12.42 1.83 -4.58
C THR A 100 11.38 2.76 -5.17
N VAL A 101 10.72 2.30 -6.23
CA VAL A 101 9.63 2.99 -6.92
C VAL A 101 8.31 2.31 -6.55
N HIS A 102 7.40 3.07 -5.94
CA HIS A 102 6.05 2.59 -5.60
C HIS A 102 5.05 2.87 -6.72
N ASP A 103 5.17 4.01 -7.34
CA ASP A 103 4.34 4.47 -8.46
C ASP A 103 4.96 5.72 -9.09
N VAL A 104 4.41 6.12 -10.23
CA VAL A 104 4.69 7.41 -10.87
C VAL A 104 3.43 8.22 -11.11
N HIS A 105 2.40 8.04 -10.29
CA HIS A 105 1.09 8.69 -10.41
C HIS A 105 1.16 10.22 -10.43
N PHE A 106 2.20 10.80 -9.83
CA PHE A 106 2.43 12.25 -9.84
C PHE A 106 2.53 12.84 -11.24
N VAL A 107 2.78 12.02 -12.26
CA VAL A 107 2.83 12.45 -13.67
C VAL A 107 1.46 12.93 -14.17
N LYS A 108 0.36 12.47 -13.54
CA LYS A 108 -1.02 12.74 -13.98
C LYS A 108 -1.89 13.42 -12.90
N GLU A 109 -1.48 13.42 -11.63
CA GLU A 109 -2.37 13.78 -10.51
C GLU A 109 -2.19 15.21 -9.97
N ASN A 110 -1.20 15.95 -10.40
CA ASN A 110 -0.85 17.27 -9.85
C ASN A 110 -1.07 18.39 -10.86
N SER A 111 -0.97 19.64 -10.40
CA SER A 111 -0.84 20.77 -11.32
C SER A 111 0.40 20.61 -12.22
N VAL A 112 0.38 21.20 -13.39
CA VAL A 112 1.48 21.10 -14.38
C VAL A 112 2.83 21.48 -13.75
N GLU A 113 2.87 22.58 -12.98
CA GLU A 113 4.08 23.03 -12.29
C GLU A 113 4.60 21.99 -11.28
N MET A 114 3.70 21.40 -10.48
CA MET A 114 4.07 20.37 -9.52
C MET A 114 4.52 19.09 -10.21
N GLN A 115 3.86 18.69 -11.30
CA GLN A 115 4.28 17.56 -12.13
C GLN A 115 5.70 17.72 -12.62
N GLU A 116 6.05 18.85 -13.23
CA GLU A 116 7.39 19.11 -13.76
C GLU A 116 8.46 19.10 -12.66
N LYS A 117 8.16 19.66 -11.50
CA LYS A 117 9.04 19.60 -10.34
C LYS A 117 9.29 18.16 -9.88
N LEU A 118 8.24 17.36 -9.74
CA LEU A 118 8.34 15.95 -9.32
C LEU A 118 9.02 15.08 -10.38
N LYS A 119 8.73 15.30 -11.66
CA LYS A 119 9.41 14.65 -12.79
C LYS A 119 10.91 14.92 -12.76
N LYS A 120 11.32 16.19 -12.55
CA LYS A 120 12.74 16.57 -12.45
C LYS A 120 13.43 15.84 -11.28
N GLN A 121 12.81 15.87 -10.09
CA GLN A 121 13.34 15.18 -8.91
C GLN A 121 13.48 13.68 -9.13
N PHE A 122 12.49 13.05 -9.77
CA PHE A 122 12.51 11.63 -10.04
C PHE A 122 13.56 11.26 -11.09
N LYS A 123 13.72 12.04 -12.17
CA LYS A 123 14.79 11.87 -13.16
C LYS A 123 16.18 11.92 -12.51
N GLU A 124 16.40 12.86 -11.57
CA GLU A 124 17.68 12.95 -10.84
C GLU A 124 17.95 11.69 -10.00
N LYS A 125 16.91 11.09 -9.42
CA LYS A 125 17.02 9.83 -8.67
C LYS A 125 17.32 8.64 -9.59
N LEU A 126 16.59 8.51 -10.69
CA LEU A 126 16.84 7.48 -11.68
C LEU A 126 18.29 7.52 -12.18
N GLN A 127 18.80 8.70 -12.56
CA GLN A 127 20.15 8.86 -13.09
C GLN A 127 21.26 8.50 -12.11
N ARG A 128 21.01 8.61 -10.81
CA ARG A 128 22.01 8.26 -9.78
C ARG A 128 21.88 6.82 -9.27
N SER A 129 20.82 6.12 -9.67
CA SER A 129 20.57 4.75 -9.18
C SER A 129 21.63 3.78 -9.68
N SER A 130 22.15 2.96 -8.79
CA SER A 130 22.98 1.79 -9.09
C SER A 130 22.13 0.54 -9.31
N ALA A 131 20.91 0.53 -8.75
CA ALA A 131 19.86 -0.43 -9.03
C ALA A 131 18.49 0.19 -8.68
N ILE A 132 17.42 -0.38 -9.24
CA ILE A 132 16.05 0.07 -9.02
C ILE A 132 15.18 -1.12 -8.62
N THR A 133 14.36 -0.93 -7.60
CA THR A 133 13.33 -1.89 -7.21
C THR A 133 11.94 -1.29 -7.44
N TYR A 134 11.01 -2.11 -7.87
CA TYR A 134 9.60 -1.76 -8.07
C TYR A 134 8.73 -2.65 -7.21
N ILE A 135 7.66 -2.09 -6.65
CA ILE A 135 6.76 -2.87 -5.78
C ILE A 135 5.74 -3.72 -6.56
N SER A 136 5.67 -3.58 -7.89
CA SER A 136 4.82 -4.34 -8.80
C SER A 136 5.36 -4.27 -10.23
N GLU A 137 4.99 -5.22 -11.08
CA GLU A 137 5.29 -5.16 -12.52
C GLU A 137 4.65 -3.93 -13.17
N PHE A 138 3.42 -3.59 -12.74
CA PHE A 138 2.77 -2.36 -13.17
C PHE A 138 3.62 -1.12 -12.85
N ALA A 139 4.16 -0.99 -11.65
CA ALA A 139 4.99 0.15 -11.27
C ALA A 139 6.26 0.24 -12.14
N LYS A 140 6.85 -0.91 -12.52
CA LYS A 140 7.96 -0.97 -13.47
C LYS A 140 7.54 -0.49 -14.85
N GLN A 141 6.49 -1.08 -15.43
CA GLN A 141 6.00 -0.74 -16.76
C GLN A 141 5.58 0.73 -16.87
N ASP A 142 4.85 1.26 -15.87
CA ASP A 142 4.41 2.66 -15.83
C ASP A 142 5.61 3.62 -15.71
N THR A 143 6.66 3.22 -14.99
CA THR A 143 7.92 4.00 -14.93
C THR A 143 8.60 4.07 -16.29
N HIS A 144 8.77 2.93 -16.97
CA HIS A 144 9.36 2.87 -18.31
C HIS A 144 8.54 3.62 -19.37
N ALA A 145 7.21 3.61 -19.25
CA ALA A 145 6.32 4.36 -20.14
C ALA A 145 6.46 5.88 -20.05
N HIS A 146 6.91 6.41 -18.90
CA HIS A 146 6.97 7.85 -18.65
C HIS A 146 8.39 8.40 -18.50
N PHE A 147 9.39 7.53 -18.28
CA PHE A 147 10.77 7.97 -18.01
C PHE A 147 11.79 7.09 -18.74
N LYS A 148 12.89 7.73 -19.17
CA LYS A 148 14.07 6.98 -19.60
C LYS A 148 14.76 6.44 -18.35
N VAL A 149 14.64 5.14 -18.14
CA VAL A 149 15.31 4.41 -17.04
C VAL A 149 16.77 4.15 -17.44
N PRO A 150 17.76 4.34 -16.56
CA PRO A 150 19.16 4.00 -16.84
C PRO A 150 19.35 2.49 -16.99
N ASP A 151 20.40 2.09 -17.67
CA ASP A 151 20.80 0.68 -17.81
C ASP A 151 21.50 0.20 -16.52
N VAL A 152 20.70 -0.19 -15.55
CA VAL A 152 21.12 -0.71 -14.24
C VAL A 152 20.24 -1.91 -13.86
N PRO A 153 20.68 -2.77 -12.93
CA PRO A 153 19.83 -3.88 -12.45
C PRO A 153 18.48 -3.40 -11.94
N GLU A 154 17.41 -4.04 -12.39
CA GLU A 154 16.04 -3.77 -12.02
C GLU A 154 15.38 -5.02 -11.41
N TYR A 155 14.68 -4.84 -10.31
CA TYR A 155 14.01 -5.92 -9.59
C TYR A 155 12.56 -5.58 -9.31
N VAL A 156 11.65 -6.54 -9.48
CA VAL A 156 10.29 -6.43 -8.94
C VAL A 156 10.22 -7.22 -7.63
N ILE A 157 9.99 -6.48 -6.54
CA ILE A 157 9.93 -7.05 -5.20
C ILE A 157 8.58 -6.66 -4.59
N TYR A 158 7.65 -7.60 -4.59
CA TYR A 158 6.29 -7.39 -4.07
C TYR A 158 6.29 -7.09 -2.57
N ASN A 159 5.36 -6.25 -2.15
CA ASN A 159 5.08 -6.03 -0.74
C ASN A 159 4.47 -7.29 -0.11
N GLY A 160 4.69 -7.47 1.17
CA GLY A 160 4.02 -8.51 1.94
C GLY A 160 2.62 -8.09 2.40
N ASN A 161 1.83 -9.06 2.85
CA ASN A 161 0.59 -8.84 3.55
C ASN A 161 0.86 -8.29 4.95
N THR A 162 0.13 -7.26 5.36
CA THR A 162 0.28 -6.66 6.70
C THR A 162 -0.44 -7.46 7.78
N ILE A 163 -1.40 -8.31 7.40
CA ILE A 163 -2.11 -9.22 8.31
C ILE A 163 -1.51 -10.63 8.17
N THR A 164 -0.52 -10.92 9.01
CA THR A 164 0.08 -12.27 9.12
C THR A 164 -0.79 -13.19 9.96
N ASP A 165 -1.33 -12.66 11.07
CA ASP A 165 -2.11 -13.41 12.04
C ASP A 165 -3.51 -12.79 12.19
N ILE A 166 -4.51 -13.67 12.29
CA ILE A 166 -5.88 -13.25 12.56
C ILE A 166 -6.06 -13.23 14.08
N THR A 167 -6.14 -12.03 14.63
CA THR A 167 -6.12 -11.81 16.10
C THR A 167 -7.45 -11.30 16.66
N VAL A 168 -8.52 -11.27 15.85
CA VAL A 168 -9.84 -10.77 16.29
C VAL A 168 -10.48 -11.75 17.26
N PRO A 169 -10.67 -11.40 18.56
CA PRO A 169 -11.42 -12.19 19.49
C PRO A 169 -12.87 -12.38 19.03
N GLU A 170 -13.50 -13.49 19.43
CA GLU A 170 -14.87 -13.80 18.99
C GLU A 170 -15.90 -12.81 19.56
N ASP A 171 -15.67 -12.32 20.77
CA ASP A 171 -16.52 -11.36 21.49
C ASP A 171 -16.27 -9.90 21.08
N PHE A 172 -15.22 -9.61 20.30
CA PHE A 172 -14.91 -8.25 19.88
C PHE A 172 -16.00 -7.65 19.00
N LYS A 173 -16.47 -6.48 19.35
CA LYS A 173 -17.42 -5.67 18.56
C LYS A 173 -16.88 -4.25 18.34
N PRO A 174 -16.84 -3.75 17.11
CA PRO A 174 -16.46 -2.36 16.84
C PRO A 174 -17.59 -1.41 17.28
N SER A 175 -17.23 -0.14 17.46
CA SER A 175 -18.19 0.91 17.83
C SER A 175 -19.29 1.16 16.78
N ILE A 176 -18.98 0.93 15.51
CA ILE A 176 -19.94 0.94 14.40
C ILE A 176 -20.12 -0.52 13.97
N LEU A 177 -21.32 -1.05 14.25
CA LEU A 177 -21.68 -2.42 13.91
C LEU A 177 -22.72 -2.35 12.77
N PRO A 178 -22.31 -2.67 11.52
CA PRO A 178 -23.26 -2.69 10.42
C PRO A 178 -24.23 -3.86 10.58
N PRO A 179 -25.46 -3.78 10.03
CA PRO A 179 -26.32 -4.94 9.88
C PRO A 179 -25.59 -6.04 9.10
N LYS A 180 -26.06 -7.30 9.24
CA LYS A 180 -25.57 -8.42 8.41
C LYS A 180 -25.75 -8.09 6.93
N GLN A 181 -24.97 -8.74 6.09
CA GLN A 181 -24.83 -8.50 4.64
C GLN A 181 -24.29 -7.09 4.34
N TYR A 182 -22.97 -7.01 4.42
CA TYR A 182 -22.29 -5.78 4.06
C TYR A 182 -21.04 -6.01 3.20
N LEU A 183 -20.81 -5.05 2.32
CA LEU A 183 -19.58 -4.89 1.56
C LEU A 183 -18.62 -4.02 2.36
N PHE A 184 -17.32 -4.29 2.26
CA PHE A 184 -16.30 -3.52 2.95
C PHE A 184 -15.26 -2.92 2.00
N SER A 185 -14.88 -1.68 2.22
CA SER A 185 -13.75 -1.02 1.57
C SER A 185 -12.94 -0.19 2.55
N ILE A 186 -11.63 -0.04 2.29
CA ILE A 186 -10.74 0.76 3.12
C ILE A 186 -9.74 1.56 2.30
N GLY A 187 -9.55 2.83 2.67
CA GLY A 187 -8.60 3.76 2.06
C GLY A 187 -8.92 5.21 2.40
N ASP A 188 -8.00 6.13 2.13
CA ASP A 188 -8.30 7.56 2.28
C ASP A 188 -9.43 7.97 1.32
N PHE A 189 -10.39 8.73 1.83
CA PHE A 189 -11.53 9.23 1.04
C PHE A 189 -11.03 10.26 0.02
N SER A 190 -10.87 9.81 -1.22
CA SER A 190 -10.32 10.59 -2.33
C SER A 190 -10.89 10.14 -3.67
N GLU A 191 -10.83 11.02 -4.68
CA GLU A 191 -11.24 10.69 -6.05
C GLU A 191 -10.57 9.40 -6.54
N ARG A 192 -9.30 9.20 -6.20
CA ARG A 192 -8.54 8.01 -6.57
C ARG A 192 -9.15 6.71 -6.06
N LYS A 193 -9.71 6.69 -4.84
CA LYS A 193 -10.35 5.50 -4.24
C LYS A 193 -11.77 5.24 -4.74
N ASN A 194 -12.41 6.23 -5.36
CA ASN A 194 -13.68 6.11 -6.07
C ASN A 194 -14.83 5.48 -5.25
N PHE A 195 -14.93 5.82 -3.95
CA PHE A 195 -15.99 5.28 -3.10
C PHE A 195 -17.39 5.73 -3.49
N MET A 196 -17.52 6.84 -4.25
CA MET A 196 -18.81 7.28 -4.77
C MET A 196 -19.45 6.23 -5.66
N SER A 197 -18.68 5.56 -6.53
CA SER A 197 -19.21 4.49 -7.38
C SER A 197 -19.82 3.32 -6.58
N LEU A 198 -19.26 3.02 -5.38
CA LEU A 198 -19.82 2.02 -4.48
C LEU A 198 -21.17 2.46 -3.89
N VAL A 199 -21.31 3.75 -3.53
CA VAL A 199 -22.56 4.30 -3.03
C VAL A 199 -23.62 4.27 -4.14
N GLU A 200 -23.27 4.64 -5.37
CA GLU A 200 -24.16 4.59 -6.51
C GLU A 200 -24.58 3.16 -6.86
N MET A 201 -23.66 2.20 -6.80
CA MET A 201 -23.90 0.77 -6.99
C MET A 201 -24.96 0.22 -6.02
N LEU A 202 -25.01 0.70 -4.77
CA LEU A 202 -25.98 0.25 -3.76
C LEU A 202 -27.45 0.51 -4.15
N ARG A 203 -27.73 1.37 -5.13
CA ARG A 203 -29.09 1.57 -5.67
C ARG A 203 -29.66 0.29 -6.28
N PHE A 204 -28.78 -0.58 -6.80
CA PHE A 204 -29.11 -1.85 -7.45
C PHE A 204 -28.89 -3.08 -6.56
N LEU A 205 -28.53 -2.85 -5.28
CA LEU A 205 -28.20 -3.87 -4.28
C LEU A 205 -28.95 -3.60 -2.96
N PRO A 206 -30.31 -3.69 -2.95
CA PRO A 206 -31.08 -3.34 -1.76
C PRO A 206 -30.76 -4.20 -0.53
N GLU A 207 -30.25 -5.41 -0.72
CA GLU A 207 -29.87 -6.38 0.31
C GLU A 207 -28.57 -6.06 1.01
N TYR A 208 -27.67 -5.25 0.41
CA TYR A 208 -26.35 -4.97 0.97
C TYR A 208 -26.26 -3.63 1.69
N ASN A 209 -25.45 -3.62 2.73
CA ASN A 209 -24.91 -2.42 3.37
C ASN A 209 -23.47 -2.18 2.90
N LEU A 210 -22.92 -1.00 3.18
CA LEU A 210 -21.56 -0.64 2.81
C LEU A 210 -20.81 -0.04 4.01
N VAL A 211 -19.66 -0.60 4.33
CA VAL A 211 -18.75 -0.05 5.34
C VAL A 211 -17.53 0.52 4.64
N LEU A 212 -17.27 1.80 4.86
CA LEU A 212 -16.14 2.54 4.33
C LEU A 212 -15.24 3.00 5.48
N ALA A 213 -13.99 2.53 5.48
CA ALA A 213 -13.00 2.89 6.47
C ALA A 213 -11.87 3.73 5.87
N GLY A 214 -11.33 4.65 6.65
CA GLY A 214 -10.19 5.48 6.24
C GLY A 214 -10.34 6.94 6.64
N ASN A 215 -9.41 7.77 6.21
CA ASN A 215 -9.46 9.20 6.50
C ASN A 215 -10.62 9.87 5.72
N ASN A 216 -11.64 10.30 6.45
CA ASN A 216 -12.87 10.89 5.92
C ASN A 216 -12.99 12.42 6.19
N THR A 217 -11.86 13.12 6.32
CA THR A 217 -11.86 14.58 6.59
C THR A 217 -11.69 15.44 5.33
N SER A 218 -11.61 14.82 4.14
CA SER A 218 -11.38 15.51 2.87
C SER A 218 -12.67 16.14 2.31
N SER A 219 -12.54 17.05 1.33
CA SER A 219 -13.66 17.57 0.55
C SER A 219 -14.40 16.46 -0.22
N TYR A 220 -13.68 15.42 -0.66
CA TYR A 220 -14.28 14.23 -1.26
C TYR A 220 -15.21 13.50 -0.28
N ALA A 221 -14.80 13.37 0.99
CA ALA A 221 -15.64 12.75 2.01
C ALA A 221 -16.93 13.53 2.27
N GLN A 222 -16.88 14.87 2.20
CA GLN A 222 -18.08 15.72 2.31
C GLN A 222 -19.03 15.47 1.14
N LYS A 223 -18.52 15.42 -0.11
CA LYS A 223 -19.32 15.09 -1.31
C LYS A 223 -19.94 13.69 -1.20
N LEU A 224 -19.18 12.70 -0.72
CA LEU A 224 -19.69 11.34 -0.52
C LEU A 224 -20.79 11.30 0.53
N THR A 225 -20.67 12.04 1.62
CA THR A 225 -21.71 12.15 2.66
C THR A 225 -22.98 12.81 2.10
N ALA A 226 -22.84 13.83 1.26
CA ALA A 226 -23.95 14.44 0.56
C ALA A 226 -24.66 13.44 -0.37
N LEU A 227 -23.90 12.66 -1.14
CA LEU A 227 -24.44 11.62 -2.03
C LEU A 227 -25.21 10.54 -1.26
N VAL A 228 -24.66 10.08 -0.12
CA VAL A 228 -25.32 9.13 0.79
C VAL A 228 -26.67 9.70 1.29
N SER A 229 -26.71 10.99 1.62
CA SER A 229 -27.93 11.66 2.07
C SER A 229 -28.95 11.82 0.91
N GLN A 230 -28.47 12.18 -0.27
CA GLN A 230 -29.28 12.32 -1.49
C GLN A 230 -30.04 11.03 -1.84
N TYR A 231 -29.37 9.86 -1.70
CA TYR A 231 -29.99 8.56 -1.99
C TYR A 231 -30.76 7.98 -0.77
N GLY A 232 -30.82 8.66 0.36
CA GLY A 232 -31.46 8.13 1.57
C GLY A 232 -30.72 6.97 2.22
N PHE A 233 -29.41 6.81 1.98
CA PHE A 233 -28.62 5.66 2.42
C PHE A 233 -27.93 5.82 3.77
N LYS A 234 -28.38 6.77 4.62
CA LYS A 234 -27.79 7.01 5.95
C LYS A 234 -27.75 5.77 6.84
N ASN A 235 -28.72 4.87 6.69
CA ASN A 235 -28.80 3.62 7.46
C ASN A 235 -28.15 2.41 6.75
N ARG A 236 -27.57 2.63 5.56
CA ARG A 236 -26.93 1.57 4.75
C ARG A 236 -25.44 1.80 4.49
N VAL A 237 -24.96 3.04 4.59
CA VAL A 237 -23.55 3.41 4.37
C VAL A 237 -22.93 3.90 5.65
N PHE A 238 -21.95 3.15 6.15
CA PHE A 238 -21.28 3.36 7.44
C PHE A 238 -19.85 3.87 7.20
N GLN A 239 -19.59 5.12 7.49
CA GLN A 239 -18.26 5.74 7.40
C GLN A 239 -17.58 5.69 8.77
N THR A 240 -16.60 4.80 8.93
CA THR A 240 -16.00 4.52 10.25
C THR A 240 -14.88 5.49 10.63
N GLY A 241 -14.39 6.32 9.69
CA GLY A 241 -13.14 7.03 9.89
C GLY A 241 -11.92 6.10 9.89
N LYS A 242 -10.79 6.58 10.37
CA LYS A 242 -9.58 5.74 10.54
C LYS A 242 -9.83 4.67 11.61
N ILE A 243 -9.43 3.45 11.31
CA ILE A 243 -9.58 2.29 12.21
C ILE A 243 -8.23 1.64 12.51
N ALA A 244 -8.10 1.09 13.70
CA ALA A 244 -6.97 0.27 14.11
C ALA A 244 -7.08 -1.14 13.50
N ASP A 245 -5.97 -1.88 13.49
CA ASP A 245 -5.87 -3.20 12.86
C ASP A 245 -6.92 -4.19 13.37
N LEU A 246 -7.22 -4.19 14.66
CA LEU A 246 -8.24 -5.07 15.24
C LEU A 246 -9.64 -4.83 14.63
N LYS A 247 -10.03 -3.56 14.47
CA LYS A 247 -11.30 -3.19 13.82
C LYS A 247 -11.27 -3.52 12.33
N LYS A 248 -10.14 -3.32 11.65
CA LYS A 248 -9.96 -3.68 10.23
C LYS A 248 -10.15 -5.18 10.03
N GLN A 249 -9.50 -6.00 10.85
CA GLN A 249 -9.65 -7.44 10.82
C GLN A 249 -11.09 -7.88 11.09
N TYR A 250 -11.78 -7.24 12.04
CA TYR A 250 -13.20 -7.52 12.30
C TYR A 250 -14.06 -7.31 11.05
N TYR A 251 -13.93 -6.15 10.39
CA TYR A 251 -14.73 -5.88 9.19
C TYR A 251 -14.35 -6.81 8.03
N LEU A 252 -13.09 -7.14 7.85
CA LEU A 252 -12.64 -8.11 6.85
C LEU A 252 -13.16 -9.53 7.14
N LYS A 253 -13.15 -9.96 8.40
CA LYS A 253 -13.64 -11.29 8.82
C LYS A 253 -15.14 -11.45 8.57
N ASN A 254 -15.93 -10.40 8.72
CA ASN A 254 -17.38 -10.46 8.75
C ASN A 254 -18.08 -9.88 7.52
N CYS A 255 -17.38 -9.22 6.58
CA CYS A 255 -17.99 -8.77 5.33
C CYS A 255 -18.33 -9.95 4.40
N ASP A 256 -19.30 -9.75 3.52
CA ASP A 256 -19.62 -10.71 2.47
C ASP A 256 -18.61 -10.64 1.33
N ALA A 257 -18.19 -9.43 0.97
CA ALA A 257 -17.16 -9.18 -0.03
C ALA A 257 -16.34 -7.93 0.30
N PHE A 258 -15.10 -7.93 -0.12
CA PHE A 258 -14.26 -6.76 -0.16
C PHE A 258 -14.36 -6.09 -1.55
N VAL A 259 -14.63 -4.79 -1.57
CA VAL A 259 -14.90 -4.02 -2.79
C VAL A 259 -13.91 -2.87 -2.91
N PHE A 260 -13.19 -2.77 -4.05
CA PHE A 260 -12.09 -1.81 -4.19
C PHE A 260 -12.02 -1.21 -5.59
N PRO A 261 -12.85 -0.19 -5.89
CA PRO A 261 -12.99 0.43 -7.21
C PRO A 261 -11.93 1.50 -7.48
N SER A 262 -10.73 1.36 -6.91
CA SER A 262 -9.70 2.39 -7.01
C SER A 262 -9.28 2.62 -8.47
N HIS A 263 -9.21 3.88 -8.88
CA HIS A 263 -8.75 4.23 -10.23
C HIS A 263 -7.28 3.91 -10.45
N ARG A 264 -6.46 4.00 -9.39
CA ARG A 264 -5.00 3.77 -9.46
C ARG A 264 -4.42 3.29 -8.14
N GLU A 265 -3.58 2.25 -8.23
CA GLU A 265 -2.78 1.74 -7.13
C GLU A 265 -1.38 1.39 -7.63
N GLY A 266 -0.38 1.60 -6.78
CA GLY A 266 0.98 1.13 -7.06
C GLY A 266 1.16 -0.36 -6.72
N PHE A 267 0.32 -0.88 -5.78
CA PHE A 267 0.31 -2.28 -5.36
C PHE A 267 -1.11 -2.79 -5.08
N GLY A 268 -1.68 -2.48 -3.92
CA GLY A 268 -3.00 -2.97 -3.51
C GLY A 268 -2.92 -3.85 -2.25
N ILE A 269 -2.38 -3.32 -1.16
CA ILE A 269 -2.33 -4.03 0.13
C ILE A 269 -3.73 -4.42 0.63
N PRO A 270 -4.77 -3.55 0.62
CA PRO A 270 -6.08 -3.92 1.16
C PRO A 270 -6.74 -5.15 0.50
N PRO A 271 -6.67 -5.36 -0.81
CA PRO A 271 -7.12 -6.61 -1.42
C PRO A 271 -6.47 -7.88 -0.85
N ILE A 272 -5.15 -7.90 -0.67
CA ILE A 272 -4.47 -9.09 -0.12
C ILE A 272 -4.78 -9.28 1.38
N GLU A 273 -5.07 -8.22 2.11
CA GLU A 273 -5.57 -8.30 3.48
C GLU A 273 -6.96 -8.98 3.52
N ALA A 274 -7.85 -8.63 2.60
CA ALA A 274 -9.16 -9.27 2.49
C ALA A 274 -9.06 -10.76 2.10
N MET A 275 -8.19 -11.08 1.16
CA MET A 275 -7.90 -12.46 0.74
C MET A 275 -7.40 -13.33 1.90
N ARG A 276 -6.69 -12.76 2.89
CA ARG A 276 -6.24 -13.48 4.09
C ARG A 276 -7.40 -14.07 4.88
N PHE A 277 -8.60 -13.48 4.77
CA PHE A 277 -9.84 -13.98 5.40
C PHE A 277 -10.67 -14.85 4.44
N GLY A 278 -10.15 -15.24 3.29
CA GLY A 278 -10.87 -16.00 2.28
C GLY A 278 -12.08 -15.27 1.70
N LYS A 279 -12.06 -13.93 1.71
CA LYS A 279 -13.18 -13.11 1.20
C LYS A 279 -13.08 -12.91 -0.30
N PRO A 280 -14.22 -12.96 -1.03
CA PRO A 280 -14.23 -12.59 -2.43
C PRO A 280 -13.86 -11.12 -2.58
N VAL A 281 -12.98 -10.81 -3.54
CA VAL A 281 -12.54 -9.45 -3.79
C VAL A 281 -13.01 -8.98 -5.16
N PHE A 282 -13.63 -7.80 -5.17
CA PHE A 282 -14.11 -7.11 -6.37
C PHE A 282 -13.25 -5.86 -6.56
N LEU A 283 -12.50 -5.81 -7.63
CA LEU A 283 -11.46 -4.83 -7.89
C LEU A 283 -11.73 -4.09 -9.19
N SER A 284 -11.24 -2.87 -9.34
CA SER A 284 -11.13 -2.29 -10.66
C SER A 284 -10.10 -3.05 -11.49
N ASN A 285 -10.34 -3.17 -12.80
CA ASN A 285 -9.38 -3.77 -13.74
C ASN A 285 -8.33 -2.73 -14.19
N ASN A 286 -7.71 -2.05 -13.19
CA ASN A 286 -6.78 -0.96 -13.45
C ASN A 286 -5.47 -1.15 -12.69
N THR A 287 -4.38 -0.67 -13.30
CA THR A 287 -3.05 -0.55 -12.71
C THR A 287 -2.52 -1.87 -12.14
N SER A 288 -2.04 -1.91 -10.91
CA SER A 288 -1.53 -3.12 -10.27
C SER A 288 -2.60 -4.09 -9.78
N LEU A 289 -3.89 -3.69 -9.74
CA LEU A 289 -4.93 -4.51 -9.11
C LEU A 289 -5.17 -5.85 -9.79
N PRO A 290 -5.16 -5.98 -11.14
CA PRO A 290 -5.23 -7.30 -11.79
C PRO A 290 -4.03 -8.20 -11.46
N GLU A 291 -2.83 -7.64 -11.41
CA GLU A 291 -1.61 -8.34 -11.03
C GLU A 291 -1.68 -8.89 -9.60
N ILE A 292 -2.17 -8.07 -8.66
CA ILE A 292 -2.26 -8.43 -7.24
C ILE A 292 -3.46 -9.32 -6.97
N GLY A 293 -4.61 -9.00 -7.57
CA GLY A 293 -5.85 -9.76 -7.44
C GLY A 293 -5.76 -11.17 -8.01
N GLY A 294 -5.09 -11.34 -9.15
CA GLY A 294 -4.96 -12.64 -9.82
C GLY A 294 -6.24 -13.11 -10.50
N GLU A 295 -6.19 -14.30 -11.06
CA GLU A 295 -7.19 -14.83 -12.01
C GLU A 295 -8.59 -15.11 -11.42
N HIS A 296 -8.69 -15.39 -10.12
CA HIS A 296 -9.96 -15.71 -9.47
C HIS A 296 -10.57 -14.56 -8.69
N SER A 297 -10.01 -13.35 -8.80
CA SER A 297 -10.67 -12.13 -8.33
C SER A 297 -11.70 -11.64 -9.36
N PHE A 298 -12.67 -10.89 -8.89
CA PHE A 298 -13.70 -10.31 -9.75
C PHE A 298 -13.33 -8.88 -10.13
N TYR A 299 -13.53 -8.51 -11.41
CA TYR A 299 -13.04 -7.23 -11.92
C TYR A 299 -14.15 -6.38 -12.54
N TRP A 300 -14.10 -5.08 -12.24
CA TRP A 300 -14.88 -4.07 -12.92
C TRP A 300 -14.05 -3.40 -14.03
N ASN A 301 -14.55 -3.46 -15.26
CA ASN A 301 -13.94 -2.80 -16.42
C ASN A 301 -14.42 -1.34 -16.59
N ASN A 302 -15.52 -0.98 -15.95
CA ASN A 302 -16.04 0.38 -15.86
C ASN A 302 -16.81 0.57 -14.55
N TYR A 303 -17.23 1.81 -14.28
CA TYR A 303 -17.88 2.19 -13.03
C TYR A 303 -19.36 2.56 -13.20
N ASN A 304 -20.01 2.08 -14.26
CA ASN A 304 -21.48 2.19 -14.35
C ASN A 304 -22.09 1.42 -13.16
N PRO A 305 -22.95 2.05 -12.36
CA PRO A 305 -23.44 1.45 -11.12
C PRO A 305 -24.23 0.15 -11.30
N GLU A 306 -25.04 0.06 -12.35
CA GLU A 306 -25.83 -1.14 -12.67
C GLU A 306 -24.93 -2.29 -13.13
N TYR A 307 -23.94 -1.99 -14.00
CA TYR A 307 -22.90 -2.95 -14.39
C TYR A 307 -22.11 -3.45 -13.19
N MET A 308 -21.65 -2.56 -12.31
CA MET A 308 -20.91 -2.95 -11.11
C MET A 308 -21.75 -3.88 -10.21
N ALA A 309 -23.03 -3.56 -10.02
CA ALA A 309 -23.95 -4.39 -9.23
C ALA A 309 -24.19 -5.76 -9.88
N SER A 310 -24.38 -5.82 -11.19
CA SER A 310 -24.52 -7.06 -11.95
C SER A 310 -23.30 -7.96 -11.81
N GLN A 311 -22.09 -7.39 -11.96
CA GLN A 311 -20.83 -8.12 -11.77
C GLN A 311 -20.67 -8.61 -10.32
N LEU A 312 -21.09 -7.81 -9.33
CA LEU A 312 -21.06 -8.24 -7.94
C LEU A 312 -21.98 -9.43 -7.70
N LYS A 313 -23.24 -9.37 -8.16
CA LYS A 313 -24.21 -10.48 -8.02
C LYS A 313 -23.68 -11.76 -8.66
N SER A 314 -23.25 -11.70 -9.92
CA SER A 314 -22.68 -12.84 -10.64
C SER A 314 -21.43 -13.40 -9.97
N GLY A 315 -20.52 -12.54 -9.51
CA GLY A 315 -19.31 -12.97 -8.80
C GLY A 315 -19.61 -13.61 -7.46
N MET A 316 -20.58 -13.08 -6.70
CA MET A 316 -21.03 -13.69 -5.43
C MET A 316 -21.68 -15.04 -5.65
N GLU A 317 -22.48 -15.22 -6.71
CA GLU A 317 -23.05 -16.52 -7.08
C GLU A 317 -21.93 -17.52 -7.39
N LYS A 318 -20.96 -17.16 -8.24
CA LYS A 318 -19.81 -18.03 -8.56
C LYS A 318 -19.01 -18.40 -7.30
N PHE A 319 -18.76 -17.43 -6.44
CA PHE A 319 -18.07 -17.66 -5.17
C PHE A 319 -18.84 -18.63 -4.28
N ASN A 320 -20.16 -18.45 -4.11
CA ASN A 320 -20.98 -19.29 -3.25
C ASN A 320 -21.11 -20.71 -3.78
N ASN A 321 -21.19 -20.90 -5.11
CA ASN A 321 -21.26 -22.22 -5.74
C ASN A 321 -19.96 -23.03 -5.58
N ASN A 322 -18.81 -22.38 -5.40
CA ASN A 322 -17.50 -23.01 -5.24
C ASN A 322 -16.72 -22.43 -4.05
N LYS A 323 -17.40 -22.20 -2.94
CA LYS A 323 -16.91 -21.43 -1.80
C LYS A 323 -15.55 -21.92 -1.27
N ALA A 324 -15.42 -23.22 -1.04
CA ALA A 324 -14.19 -23.80 -0.52
C ALA A 324 -12.99 -23.58 -1.46
N PHE A 325 -13.19 -23.76 -2.77
CA PHE A 325 -12.16 -23.48 -3.77
C PHE A 325 -11.68 -22.02 -3.71
N TYR A 326 -12.61 -21.06 -3.78
CA TYR A 326 -12.26 -19.65 -3.74
C TYR A 326 -11.59 -19.24 -2.43
N GLN A 327 -12.10 -19.71 -1.28
CA GLN A 327 -11.51 -19.39 0.02
C GLN A 327 -10.08 -19.91 0.14
N ASN A 328 -9.81 -21.14 -0.30
CA ASN A 328 -8.47 -21.70 -0.30
C ASN A 328 -7.56 -20.91 -1.24
N TRP A 329 -8.00 -20.64 -2.46
CA TRP A 329 -7.23 -19.88 -3.42
C TRP A 329 -6.89 -18.47 -2.89
N TYR A 330 -7.86 -17.72 -2.34
CA TYR A 330 -7.61 -16.40 -1.77
C TYR A 330 -6.62 -16.45 -0.60
N THR A 331 -6.77 -17.41 0.30
CA THR A 331 -5.86 -17.52 1.45
C THR A 331 -4.44 -17.88 1.01
N ASP A 332 -4.27 -18.73 0.01
CA ASP A 332 -2.96 -19.10 -0.52
C ASP A 332 -2.35 -17.96 -1.35
N ARG A 333 -3.15 -17.24 -2.13
CA ARG A 333 -2.73 -16.00 -2.79
C ARG A 333 -2.24 -14.97 -1.78
N ALA A 334 -2.97 -14.75 -0.69
CA ALA A 334 -2.58 -13.83 0.37
C ALA A 334 -1.26 -14.22 1.06
N LYS A 335 -1.01 -15.53 1.26
CA LYS A 335 0.24 -16.06 1.84
C LYS A 335 1.45 -15.88 0.93
N SER A 336 1.25 -15.86 -0.40
CA SER A 336 2.35 -15.64 -1.36
C SER A 336 2.97 -14.24 -1.23
N PHE A 337 2.22 -13.29 -0.71
CA PHE A 337 2.70 -11.94 -0.37
C PHE A 337 3.25 -11.95 1.06
N ASN A 338 4.55 -12.12 1.20
CA ASN A 338 5.21 -12.36 2.49
C ASN A 338 6.36 -11.38 2.73
N TRP A 339 6.30 -10.61 3.82
CA TRP A 339 7.33 -9.64 4.16
C TRP A 339 8.70 -10.26 4.44
N LYS A 340 8.76 -11.53 4.92
CA LYS A 340 10.03 -12.22 5.10
C LYS A 340 10.74 -12.41 3.75
N ASN A 341 10.01 -12.92 2.75
CA ASN A 341 10.55 -13.09 1.39
C ASN A 341 10.89 -11.74 0.75
N THR A 342 10.06 -10.70 1.00
CA THR A 342 10.34 -9.32 0.56
C THR A 342 11.65 -8.83 1.14
N ALA A 343 11.85 -8.96 2.45
CA ALA A 343 13.08 -8.53 3.14
C ALA A 343 14.31 -9.30 2.65
N GLU A 344 14.21 -10.62 2.48
CA GLU A 344 15.28 -11.47 1.96
C GLU A 344 15.78 -10.97 0.60
N LYS A 345 14.86 -10.73 -0.35
CA LYS A 345 15.20 -10.18 -1.67
C LYS A 345 15.89 -8.81 -1.59
N TYR A 346 15.42 -7.92 -0.71
CA TYR A 346 16.09 -6.62 -0.51
C TYR A 346 17.50 -6.80 0.07
N LEU A 347 17.71 -7.72 1.02
CA LEU A 347 19.01 -8.01 1.58
C LEU A 347 19.97 -8.60 0.52
N GLU A 348 19.48 -9.45 -0.38
CA GLU A 348 20.26 -9.95 -1.53
C GLU A 348 20.68 -8.80 -2.47
N VAL A 349 19.75 -7.86 -2.77
CA VAL A 349 20.09 -6.67 -3.55
C VAL A 349 21.12 -5.81 -2.83
N TYR A 350 21.05 -5.66 -1.50
CA TYR A 350 22.09 -4.94 -0.77
C TYR A 350 23.45 -5.61 -0.91
N LYS A 351 23.54 -6.94 -0.75
CA LYS A 351 24.77 -7.70 -0.91
C LYS A 351 25.41 -7.53 -2.28
N SER A 352 24.60 -7.45 -3.32
CA SER A 352 25.09 -7.28 -4.70
C SER A 352 25.63 -5.87 -5.00
N LEU A 353 25.29 -4.86 -4.16
CA LEU A 353 25.64 -3.45 -4.40
C LEU A 353 26.73 -2.90 -3.47
N ILE A 354 27.17 -3.67 -2.45
CA ILE A 354 28.14 -3.22 -1.43
C ILE A 354 29.51 -3.91 -1.49
#